data_fd1be2ae7faf16f679b560419e7a454b
#
_entry.id   fd1be2ae7faf16f679b560419e7a454b
#
_cell.length_a   1.000
_cell.length_b   1.000
_cell.length_c   1.000
_cell.angle_alpha   90.00
_cell.angle_beta   90.00
_cell.angle_gamma   90.00
#
_symmetry.space_group_name_H-M   'P 1'
#
loop_
_entity.id
_entity.type
_entity.pdbx_description
1 polymer ?
#
loop_
_entity_poly.entity_id
_entity_poly.type
_entity_poly.pdbx_seq_one_letter_code
_entity_poly.pdbx_strand_id
1 'polypeptide(L)' 'LSLVVNLLFKLTAEAGKALAGKDFDVEIIEQHHRFKADSPSGTALRFAEIVEKTMHQSHRRHGREGIVGER' A
#
# COMPACT_ATOMS: atom_id res chain seq x y z
N LEU A 1 -1.58 0.94 -16.32
CA LEU A 1 -1.59 1.86 -15.18
C LEU A 1 -1.71 3.30 -15.65
N SER A 2 -2.39 4.10 -14.86
CA SER A 2 -2.56 5.51 -15.18
C SER A 2 -1.29 6.29 -14.84
N LEU A 3 -1.16 7.43 -15.48
CA LEU A 3 -0.06 8.35 -15.20
C LEU A 3 -0.11 8.81 -13.74
N VAL A 4 -1.31 9.04 -13.23
CA VAL A 4 -1.49 9.51 -11.85
C VAL A 4 -1.04 8.45 -10.85
N VAL A 5 -1.39 7.19 -11.08
CA VAL A 5 -0.99 6.10 -10.20
C VAL A 5 0.53 5.94 -10.21
N ASN A 6 1.15 6.02 -11.37
CA ASN A 6 2.60 5.93 -11.45
C ASN A 6 3.29 7.09 -10.73
N LEU A 7 2.72 8.28 -10.81
CA LEU A 7 3.24 9.43 -10.07
C LEU A 7 3.12 9.19 -8.56
N LEU A 8 2.00 8.64 -8.12
CA LEU A 8 1.81 8.33 -6.70
C LEU A 8 2.81 7.29 -6.21
N PHE A 9 3.14 6.28 -7.03
CA PHE A 9 4.18 5.33 -6.66
C PHE A 9 5.52 6.04 -6.46
N LYS A 10 5.85 6.96 -7.34
CA LYS A 10 7.10 7.71 -7.24
C LYS A 10 7.14 8.57 -5.98
N LEU A 11 6.06 9.27 -5.71
CA LEU A 11 5.96 10.11 -4.51
C LEU A 11 6.03 9.27 -3.23
N THR A 12 5.41 8.10 -3.24
CA THR A 12 5.45 7.19 -2.10
C THR A 12 6.88 6.71 -1.85
N ALA A 13 7.62 6.40 -2.91
CA ALA A 13 9.01 5.98 -2.76
C ALA A 13 9.87 7.10 -2.17
N GLU A 14 9.66 8.34 -2.61
CA GLU A 14 10.39 9.49 -2.06
C GLU A 14 10.06 9.72 -0.59
N ALA A 15 8.77 9.60 -0.25
CA ALA A 15 8.36 9.74 1.15
C ALA A 15 8.96 8.62 2.00
N GLY A 16 8.96 7.39 1.50
CA GLY A 16 9.53 6.25 2.22
C GLY A 16 11.01 6.44 2.50
N LYS A 17 11.75 6.94 1.53
CA LYS A 17 13.18 7.21 1.71
C LYS A 17 13.42 8.28 2.76
N ALA A 18 12.59 9.32 2.76
CA ALA A 18 12.73 10.42 3.71
C ALA A 18 12.40 9.99 5.14
N LEU A 19 11.49 9.04 5.31
CA LEU A 19 11.04 8.58 6.62
C LEU A 19 11.76 7.33 7.11
N ALA A 20 12.57 6.72 6.28
CA ALA A 20 13.29 5.49 6.63
C ALA A 20 14.18 5.73 7.86
N GLY A 21 14.17 4.77 8.78
CA GLY A 21 14.98 4.88 9.98
C GLY A 21 14.43 5.81 11.05
N LYS A 22 13.29 6.46 10.76
CA LYS A 22 12.61 7.29 11.73
C LYS A 22 11.45 6.52 12.34
N ASP A 23 10.91 7.01 13.41
CA ASP A 23 9.88 6.30 14.16
C ASP A 23 8.49 6.54 13.56
N PHE A 24 8.27 6.00 12.37
CA PHE A 24 6.99 6.08 11.68
C PHE A 24 6.48 4.71 11.30
N ASP A 25 5.21 4.50 11.49
CA ASP A 25 4.51 3.32 10.96
C ASP A 25 3.70 3.75 9.74
N VAL A 26 3.51 2.83 8.82
CA VAL A 26 2.77 3.12 7.60
C VAL A 26 1.53 2.26 7.53
N GLU A 27 0.43 2.88 7.18
CA GLU A 27 -0.83 2.19 6.96
C GLU A 27 -1.36 2.56 5.60
N ILE A 28 -1.81 1.57 4.85
CA ILE A 28 -2.39 1.77 3.53
C ILE A 28 -3.86 1.41 3.61
N ILE A 29 -4.69 2.38 3.26
CA ILE A 29 -6.14 2.19 3.28
C ILE A 29 -6.64 2.36 1.85
N GLU A 30 -7.44 1.39 1.38
CA GLU A 30 -8.06 1.49 0.07
C GLU A 30 -9.55 1.25 0.19
N GLN A 31 -10.30 1.90 -0.68
CA GLN A 31 -11.75 1.76 -0.73
C GLN A 31 -12.16 1.38 -2.13
N HIS A 32 -13.04 0.41 -2.23
CA HIS A 32 -13.55 -0.09 -3.51
C HIS A 32 -15.05 -0.23 -3.42
N HIS A 33 -15.69 -0.35 -4.59
CA HIS A 33 -17.11 -0.64 -4.59
C HIS A 33 -17.36 -2.04 -4.04
N ARG A 34 -18.59 -2.30 -3.66
CA ARG A 34 -18.93 -3.51 -2.91
C ARG A 34 -18.72 -4.81 -3.66
N PHE A 35 -18.58 -4.77 -4.98
CA PHE A 35 -18.37 -5.99 -5.77
C PHE A 35 -16.90 -6.39 -5.85
N LYS A 36 -16.01 -5.58 -5.33
CA LYS A 36 -14.60 -5.92 -5.27
C LYS A 36 -14.37 -6.92 -4.15
N ALA A 37 -14.12 -8.17 -4.49
CA ALA A 37 -14.04 -9.26 -3.52
C ALA A 37 -12.63 -9.51 -3.00
N ASP A 38 -11.62 -9.30 -3.83
CA ASP A 38 -10.24 -9.58 -3.43
C ASP A 38 -9.62 -8.39 -2.72
N SER A 39 -8.82 -8.67 -1.72
CA SER A 39 -8.16 -7.64 -0.94
C SER A 39 -6.84 -8.19 -0.40
N PRO A 40 -5.76 -7.42 -0.46
CA PRO A 40 -5.69 -6.08 -1.03
C PRO A 40 -5.61 -6.12 -2.57
N SER A 41 -5.85 -4.98 -3.21
CA SER A 41 -5.76 -4.87 -4.66
C SER A 41 -4.30 -4.92 -5.12
N GLY A 42 -4.10 -5.13 -6.44
CA GLY A 42 -2.76 -5.10 -7.03
C GLY A 42 -2.07 -3.76 -6.80
N THR A 43 -2.81 -2.66 -6.88
CA THR A 43 -2.26 -1.33 -6.64
C THR A 43 -1.82 -1.17 -5.19
N ALA A 44 -2.65 -1.61 -4.23
CA ALA A 44 -2.30 -1.54 -2.82
C ALA A 44 -1.08 -2.41 -2.51
N LEU A 45 -0.98 -3.58 -3.12
CA LEU A 45 0.20 -4.43 -2.95
C LEU A 45 1.47 -3.75 -3.47
N ARG A 46 1.36 -3.02 -4.57
CA ARG A 46 2.50 -2.29 -5.10
C ARG A 46 2.95 -1.18 -4.16
N PHE A 47 2.00 -0.44 -3.58
CA PHE A 47 2.34 0.57 -2.57
C PHE A 47 3.04 -0.07 -1.37
N ALA A 48 2.53 -1.22 -0.91
CA ALA A 48 3.15 -1.93 0.21
C ALA A 48 4.58 -2.35 -0.10
N GLU A 49 4.83 -2.85 -1.32
CA GLU A 49 6.19 -3.21 -1.74
C GLU A 49 7.13 -2.00 -1.70
N ILE A 50 6.66 -0.86 -2.18
CA ILE A 50 7.47 0.36 -2.20
C ILE A 50 7.84 0.79 -0.78
N VAL A 51 6.85 0.76 0.12
CA VAL A 51 7.09 1.13 1.52
C VAL A 51 8.07 0.18 2.19
N GLU A 52 7.89 -1.12 1.99
CA GLU A 52 8.79 -2.12 2.58
C GLU A 52 10.23 -1.90 2.12
N LYS A 53 10.39 -1.63 0.83
CA LYS A 53 11.70 -1.49 0.23
C LYS A 53 12.37 -0.19 0.65
N THR A 54 11.64 0.93 0.61
CA THR A 54 12.23 2.23 0.89
C THR A 54 12.42 2.50 2.38
N MET A 55 11.55 1.95 3.22
CA MET A 55 11.63 2.15 4.66
C MET A 55 12.29 0.97 5.39
N HIS A 56 12.67 -0.06 4.65
CA HIS A 56 13.31 -1.26 5.22
C HIS A 56 12.41 -1.96 6.24
N GLN A 57 11.12 -2.01 5.94
CA GLN A 57 10.13 -2.70 6.76
C GLN A 57 9.60 -3.88 5.97
N SER A 58 9.54 -5.04 6.61
CA SER A 58 9.11 -6.25 5.93
C SER A 58 7.85 -6.88 6.52
N HIS A 59 7.37 -6.35 7.62
CA HIS A 59 6.20 -6.90 8.28
C HIS A 59 4.93 -6.27 7.73
N ARG A 60 4.02 -7.10 7.24
CA ARG A 60 2.73 -6.68 6.73
C ARG A 60 1.60 -7.25 7.53
N ARG A 61 0.55 -6.46 7.66
CA ARG A 61 -0.69 -6.95 8.23
C ARG A 61 -1.84 -6.36 7.44
N HIS A 62 -2.73 -7.21 6.98
CA HIS A 62 -3.89 -6.79 6.20
C HIS A 62 -5.12 -6.81 7.10
N GLY A 63 -5.86 -5.70 7.11
CA GLY A 63 -7.08 -5.61 7.88
C GLY A 63 -8.19 -6.51 7.34
N ARG A 64 -8.13 -6.81 6.05
CA ARG A 64 -9.03 -7.76 5.40
C ARG A 64 -8.19 -8.79 4.67
N GLU A 65 -8.10 -9.96 5.23
CA GLU A 65 -7.34 -11.05 4.64
C GLU A 65 -8.29 -12.08 4.04
N GLY A 66 -7.92 -12.61 2.87
CA GLY A 66 -8.76 -13.55 2.15
C GLY A 66 -9.90 -12.84 1.45
N ILE A 67 -10.97 -13.56 1.21
CA ILE A 67 -12.16 -13.02 0.55
C ILE A 67 -13.20 -12.71 1.61
N VAL A 68 -13.47 -11.44 1.80
CA VAL A 68 -14.37 -11.00 2.87
C VAL A 68 -15.59 -10.23 2.37
N GLY A 69 -15.70 -10.07 1.04
CA GLY A 69 -16.82 -9.36 0.46
C GLY A 69 -16.74 -7.86 0.67
N GLU A 70 -17.86 -7.21 0.93
CA GLU A 70 -17.86 -5.77 1.13
C GLU A 70 -17.56 -5.41 2.58
N ARG A 71 -17.08 -4.22 2.74
CA ARG A 71 -16.74 -3.69 4.06
C ARG A 71 -17.88 -2.92 4.64
#